data_291690c3b6fa7cc461792e535c6ff9be
#
_entry.id   291690c3b6fa7cc461792e535c6ff9be
#
_cell.length_a   1.000
_cell.length_b   1.000
_cell.length_c   1.000
_cell.angle_alpha   90.00
_cell.angle_beta   90.00
_cell.angle_gamma   90.00
#
_symmetry.space_group_name_H-M   'P 1'
#
loop_
_entity.id
_entity.type
_entity.pdbx_description
1 polymer ?
#
loop_
_entity_poly.entity_id
_entity_poly.type
_entity_poly.pdbx_seq_one_letter_code
_entity_poly.pdbx_strand_id
1 'polypeptide(L)'
;MERKQEAQVTNECDFLITNSKFMLENFIKDTPKWKEHSTAIPNGYDEEDFKGLINQRNGQDKFVITHTGTLYGKRNLTEFLEGLKIAIEGNHVNREDIEIRLVGNVHESVAAEYAEKYNLQGKIKTTGYMNHRDSIQMLYNSDILLLIIGKVKGAENFYSGKIFEYIRADRPVLAIVPEGGAAAEV
;
A
#
# COMPACT_ATOMS: atom_id res chain seq x y z
N MET A 1 12.29 -11.71 21.25
CA MET A 1 12.45 -13.01 20.57
C MET A 1 12.97 -12.82 19.16
N GLU A 2 12.38 -11.95 18.36
CA GLU A 2 12.74 -11.67 16.95
C GLU A 2 14.21 -11.31 16.71
N ARG A 3 14.79 -10.36 17.46
CA ARG A 3 16.21 -9.99 17.30
C ARG A 3 17.21 -11.12 17.54
N LYS A 4 16.88 -12.10 18.40
CA LYS A 4 17.75 -13.25 18.63
C LYS A 4 17.70 -14.22 17.45
N GLN A 5 16.51 -14.41 16.88
CA GLN A 5 16.33 -15.26 15.70
C GLN A 5 16.97 -14.63 14.47
N GLU A 6 16.78 -13.30 14.27
CA GLU A 6 17.45 -12.55 13.22
C GLU A 6 18.99 -12.68 13.33
N ALA A 7 19.55 -12.44 14.51
CA ALA A 7 20.99 -12.59 14.75
C ALA A 7 21.48 -14.02 14.51
N GLN A 8 20.70 -15.03 14.85
CA GLN A 8 21.06 -16.43 14.60
C GLN A 8 21.11 -16.70 13.10
N VAL A 9 20.04 -16.36 12.35
CA VAL A 9 19.98 -16.56 10.90
C VAL A 9 21.12 -15.83 10.20
N THR A 10 21.33 -14.56 10.54
CA THR A 10 22.41 -13.75 9.93
C THR A 10 23.82 -14.23 10.29
N ASN A 11 24.00 -14.97 11.37
CA ASN A 11 25.29 -15.55 11.69
C ASN A 11 25.57 -16.89 10.98
N GLU A 12 24.52 -17.62 10.63
CA GLU A 12 24.61 -18.97 10.06
C GLU A 12 24.49 -19.00 8.52
N CYS A 13 23.95 -17.94 7.87
CA CYS A 13 23.78 -17.91 6.42
C CYS A 13 25.07 -17.46 5.71
N ASP A 14 25.24 -17.91 4.46
CA ASP A 14 26.38 -17.60 3.60
C ASP A 14 26.20 -16.32 2.79
N PHE A 15 24.95 -15.95 2.49
CA PHE A 15 24.60 -14.79 1.69
C PHE A 15 23.28 -14.18 2.17
N LEU A 16 23.20 -12.84 2.19
CA LEU A 16 22.02 -12.09 2.62
C LEU A 16 21.32 -11.45 1.43
N ILE A 17 20.03 -11.71 1.26
CA ILE A 17 19.19 -11.03 0.28
C ILE A 17 18.12 -10.23 1.04
N THR A 18 18.03 -8.95 0.75
CA THR A 18 16.97 -8.08 1.28
C THR A 18 16.04 -7.63 0.17
N ASN A 19 14.81 -7.23 0.50
CA ASN A 19 13.86 -6.73 -0.49
C ASN A 19 13.99 -5.23 -0.76
N SER A 20 14.84 -4.51 -0.02
CA SER A 20 15.13 -3.10 -0.29
C SER A 20 16.60 -2.76 -0.02
N LYS A 21 17.10 -1.73 -0.71
CA LYS A 21 18.45 -1.19 -0.45
C LYS A 21 18.56 -0.61 0.95
N PHE A 22 17.52 0.06 1.45
CA PHE A 22 17.47 0.62 2.80
C PHE A 22 17.68 -0.45 3.86
N MET A 23 16.99 -1.58 3.72
CA MET A 23 17.17 -2.72 4.63
C MET A 23 18.60 -3.26 4.54
N LEU A 24 19.13 -3.40 3.33
CA LEU A 24 20.49 -3.87 3.11
C LEU A 24 21.53 -2.97 3.78
N GLU A 25 21.42 -1.66 3.57
CA GLU A 25 22.34 -0.67 4.15
C GLU A 25 22.34 -0.72 5.68
N ASN A 26 21.16 -0.91 6.30
CA ASN A 26 21.07 -1.08 7.75
C ASN A 26 21.75 -2.37 8.22
N PHE A 27 21.57 -3.49 7.52
CA PHE A 27 22.29 -4.73 7.84
C PHE A 27 23.81 -4.58 7.71
N ILE A 28 24.29 -3.95 6.67
CA ILE A 28 25.72 -3.69 6.45
C ILE A 28 26.28 -2.77 7.54
N LYS A 29 25.53 -1.73 7.93
CA LYS A 29 25.91 -0.81 9.00
C LYS A 29 26.08 -1.51 10.34
N ASP A 30 25.12 -2.38 10.67
CA ASP A 30 25.15 -3.14 11.94
C ASP A 30 26.13 -4.30 11.90
N THR A 31 26.38 -4.89 10.71
CA THR A 31 27.25 -6.05 10.54
C THR A 31 28.04 -5.95 9.22
N PRO A 32 29.22 -5.32 9.22
CA PRO A 32 30.00 -5.02 8.01
C PRO A 32 30.42 -6.24 7.16
N LYS A 33 30.39 -7.46 7.72
CA LYS A 33 30.68 -8.70 6.97
C LYS A 33 29.77 -8.88 5.74
N TRP A 34 28.56 -8.30 5.77
CA TRP A 34 27.58 -8.41 4.70
C TRP A 34 27.87 -7.57 3.47
N LYS A 35 28.86 -6.66 3.52
CA LYS A 35 29.17 -5.76 2.40
C LYS A 35 29.47 -6.49 1.09
N GLU A 36 30.14 -7.64 1.16
CA GLU A 36 30.54 -8.43 -0.02
C GLU A 36 29.65 -9.69 -0.21
N HIS A 37 28.82 -10.02 0.78
CA HIS A 37 28.01 -11.22 0.79
C HIS A 37 26.50 -10.91 0.89
N SER A 38 26.10 -9.83 0.22
CA SER A 38 24.68 -9.44 0.23
C SER A 38 24.25 -8.69 -1.01
N THR A 39 22.95 -8.70 -1.27
CA THR A 39 22.34 -7.90 -2.34
C THR A 39 20.90 -7.53 -1.97
N ALA A 40 20.36 -6.50 -2.63
CA ALA A 40 18.94 -6.18 -2.56
C ALA A 40 18.25 -6.62 -3.85
N ILE A 41 17.25 -7.47 -3.72
CA ILE A 41 16.38 -7.90 -4.81
C ILE A 41 14.96 -7.47 -4.44
N PRO A 42 14.40 -6.44 -5.08
CA PRO A 42 13.04 -5.98 -4.78
C PRO A 42 12.01 -7.05 -5.14
N ASN A 43 10.83 -6.95 -4.54
CA ASN A 43 9.66 -7.66 -4.99
C ASN A 43 9.30 -7.20 -6.42
N GLY A 44 8.42 -7.93 -7.06
CA GLY A 44 7.88 -7.60 -8.38
C GLY A 44 6.38 -7.92 -8.43
N TYR A 45 5.87 -8.05 -9.61
CA TYR A 45 4.52 -8.53 -9.92
C TYR A 45 4.60 -9.70 -10.90
N ASP A 46 3.56 -10.50 -10.95
CA ASP A 46 3.42 -11.55 -11.96
C ASP A 46 2.59 -11.03 -13.14
N GLU A 47 3.14 -11.01 -14.34
CA GLU A 47 2.46 -10.53 -15.54
C GLU A 47 1.22 -11.38 -15.90
N GLU A 48 1.21 -12.67 -15.54
CA GLU A 48 0.05 -13.54 -15.77
C GLU A 48 -1.19 -13.09 -14.99
N ASP A 49 -1.02 -12.47 -13.81
CA ASP A 49 -2.12 -11.93 -13.02
C ASP A 49 -2.84 -10.77 -13.71
N PHE A 50 -2.14 -10.08 -14.60
CA PHE A 50 -2.64 -8.91 -15.34
C PHE A 50 -3.19 -9.27 -16.74
N LYS A 51 -2.93 -10.46 -17.23
CA LYS A 51 -3.25 -10.86 -18.59
C LYS A 51 -4.74 -10.83 -18.88
N GLY A 52 -5.12 -10.12 -19.93
CA GLY A 52 -6.53 -9.98 -20.35
C GLY A 52 -7.39 -9.10 -19.44
N LEU A 53 -6.82 -8.43 -18.43
CA LEU A 53 -7.53 -7.44 -17.66
C LEU A 53 -7.60 -6.12 -18.44
N ILE A 54 -8.73 -5.48 -18.39
CA ILE A 54 -8.99 -4.18 -19.02
C ILE A 54 -9.73 -3.27 -18.05
N ASN A 55 -9.60 -1.98 -18.26
CA ASN A 55 -10.45 -1.03 -17.55
C ASN A 55 -11.91 -1.18 -18.03
N GLN A 56 -12.77 -1.60 -17.11
CA GLN A 56 -14.20 -1.83 -17.35
C GLN A 56 -15.07 -0.63 -16.96
N ARG A 57 -14.46 0.50 -16.63
CA ARG A 57 -15.18 1.72 -16.23
C ARG A 57 -15.69 2.47 -17.46
N ASN A 58 -16.87 2.08 -17.91
CA ASN A 58 -17.59 2.79 -18.96
C ASN A 58 -18.53 3.82 -18.30
N GLY A 59 -18.15 5.09 -18.32
CA GLY A 59 -19.04 6.19 -17.95
C GLY A 59 -19.49 6.21 -16.48
N GLN A 60 -18.67 5.76 -15.55
CA GLN A 60 -18.97 5.90 -14.11
C GLN A 60 -18.76 7.35 -13.68
N ASP A 61 -19.80 7.96 -13.09
CA ASP A 61 -19.81 9.36 -12.66
C ASP A 61 -18.94 9.64 -11.42
N LYS A 62 -18.34 8.60 -10.81
CA LYS A 62 -17.56 8.74 -9.57
C LYS A 62 -16.06 8.63 -9.81
N PHE A 63 -15.30 9.46 -9.12
CA PHE A 63 -13.85 9.33 -9.01
C PHE A 63 -13.53 8.26 -7.97
N VAL A 64 -12.93 7.15 -8.38
CA VAL A 64 -12.69 5.98 -7.54
C VAL A 64 -11.26 5.95 -7.01
N ILE A 65 -11.14 5.94 -5.69
CA ILE A 65 -9.90 5.81 -4.94
C ILE A 65 -9.88 4.40 -4.32
N THR A 66 -8.92 3.57 -4.69
CA THR A 66 -8.88 2.18 -4.22
C THR A 66 -7.65 1.90 -3.36
N HIS A 67 -7.86 1.32 -2.19
CA HIS A 67 -6.85 0.69 -1.37
C HIS A 67 -7.04 -0.82 -1.36
N THR A 68 -5.97 -1.60 -1.59
CA THR A 68 -6.01 -3.05 -1.46
C THR A 68 -5.28 -3.53 -0.22
N GLY A 69 -5.89 -4.48 0.50
CA GLY A 69 -5.32 -5.19 1.63
C GLY A 69 -5.95 -4.88 2.98
N THR A 70 -5.25 -5.26 4.04
CA THR A 70 -5.75 -5.13 5.41
C THR A 70 -5.30 -3.82 6.04
N LEU A 71 -6.24 -3.15 6.71
CA LEU A 71 -5.98 -1.99 7.56
C LEU A 71 -5.86 -2.46 9.02
N TYR A 72 -4.77 -2.12 9.69
CA TYR A 72 -4.54 -2.43 11.10
C TYR A 72 -3.54 -1.49 11.76
N GLY A 73 -3.75 -1.17 13.03
CA GLY A 73 -2.85 -0.35 13.83
C GLY A 73 -2.55 1.01 13.20
N LYS A 74 -1.27 1.26 12.90
CA LYS A 74 -0.81 2.50 12.25
C LYS A 74 -1.08 2.54 10.74
N ARG A 75 -1.40 1.42 10.13
CA ARG A 75 -1.84 1.36 8.73
C ARG A 75 -3.36 1.57 8.71
N ASN A 76 -3.78 2.81 8.64
CA ASN A 76 -5.17 3.21 8.69
C ASN A 76 -5.45 4.40 7.74
N LEU A 77 -6.71 4.75 7.56
CA LEU A 77 -7.14 5.78 6.62
C LEU A 77 -7.06 7.21 7.17
N THR A 78 -6.70 7.41 8.44
CA THR A 78 -6.87 8.69 9.12
C THR A 78 -6.20 9.84 8.38
N GLU A 79 -4.90 9.73 8.05
CA GLU A 79 -4.16 10.81 7.38
C GLU A 79 -4.73 11.11 5.98
N PHE A 80 -5.14 10.07 5.25
CA PHE A 80 -5.79 10.24 3.95
C PHE A 80 -7.14 10.97 4.09
N LEU A 81 -7.98 10.54 5.02
CA LEU A 81 -9.32 11.13 5.20
C LEU A 81 -9.28 12.54 5.78
N GLU A 82 -8.28 12.87 6.58
CA GLU A 82 -8.05 14.24 7.04
C GLU A 82 -7.68 15.15 5.86
N GLY A 83 -6.76 14.72 5.00
CA GLY A 83 -6.42 15.45 3.78
C GLY A 83 -7.60 15.59 2.82
N LEU A 84 -8.37 14.52 2.63
CA LEU A 84 -9.58 14.55 1.79
C LEU A 84 -10.64 15.50 2.35
N LYS A 85 -10.85 15.51 3.67
CA LYS A 85 -11.76 16.47 4.33
C LYS A 85 -11.36 17.91 4.03
N ILE A 86 -10.07 18.24 4.15
CA ILE A 86 -9.55 19.59 3.85
C ILE A 86 -9.83 19.94 2.37
N ALA A 87 -9.62 19.00 1.45
CA ALA A 87 -9.88 19.22 0.02
C ALA A 87 -11.37 19.45 -0.28
N ILE A 88 -12.26 18.73 0.41
CA ILE A 88 -13.71 18.92 0.27
C ILE A 88 -14.15 20.27 0.86
N GLU A 89 -13.70 20.62 2.06
CA GLU A 89 -14.03 21.88 2.73
C GLU A 89 -13.48 23.09 1.95
N GLY A 90 -12.35 22.93 1.27
CA GLY A 90 -11.76 23.92 0.37
C GLY A 90 -12.40 23.99 -1.02
N ASN A 91 -13.45 23.22 -1.31
CA ASN A 91 -14.10 23.11 -2.62
C ASN A 91 -13.16 22.66 -3.76
N HIS A 92 -12.08 21.96 -3.44
CA HIS A 92 -11.18 21.35 -4.44
C HIS A 92 -11.69 19.99 -4.92
N VAL A 93 -12.51 19.32 -4.11
CA VAL A 93 -13.12 18.03 -4.42
C VAL A 93 -14.59 18.08 -4.02
N ASN A 94 -15.47 17.66 -4.92
CA ASN A 94 -16.87 17.49 -4.58
C ASN A 94 -17.08 16.10 -3.96
N ARG A 95 -17.55 16.07 -2.72
CA ARG A 95 -17.85 14.84 -1.98
C ARG A 95 -18.76 13.88 -2.74
N GLU A 96 -19.72 14.41 -3.50
CA GLU A 96 -20.68 13.58 -4.20
C GLU A 96 -20.03 12.79 -5.35
N ASP A 97 -18.91 13.24 -5.88
CA ASP A 97 -18.26 12.67 -7.06
C ASP A 97 -17.19 11.61 -6.71
N ILE A 98 -16.95 11.31 -5.43
CA ILE A 98 -15.94 10.34 -4.99
C ILE A 98 -16.53 9.01 -4.51
N GLU A 99 -15.77 7.96 -4.71
CA GLU A 99 -15.94 6.64 -4.08
C GLU A 99 -14.59 6.16 -3.55
N ILE A 100 -14.54 5.76 -2.28
CA ILE A 100 -13.37 5.15 -1.65
C ILE A 100 -13.65 3.65 -1.55
N ARG A 101 -12.82 2.84 -2.19
CA ARG A 101 -12.98 1.40 -2.26
C ARG A 101 -11.88 0.70 -1.46
N LEU A 102 -12.29 -0.08 -0.46
CA LEU A 102 -11.41 -0.87 0.39
C LEU A 102 -11.52 -2.34 -0.02
N VAL A 103 -10.52 -2.81 -0.74
CA VAL A 103 -10.46 -4.18 -1.27
C VAL A 103 -9.63 -5.05 -0.34
N GLY A 104 -10.25 -6.07 0.24
CA GLY A 104 -9.59 -7.00 1.15
C GLY A 104 -10.31 -7.11 2.50
N ASN A 105 -9.63 -7.67 3.49
CA ASN A 105 -10.23 -7.94 4.80
C ASN A 105 -10.32 -6.66 5.65
N VAL A 106 -11.27 -5.79 5.28
CA VAL A 106 -11.66 -4.61 6.07
C VAL A 106 -13.12 -4.79 6.50
N HIS A 107 -13.35 -4.82 7.81
CA HIS A 107 -14.69 -5.01 8.35
C HIS A 107 -15.58 -3.80 8.04
N GLU A 108 -16.85 -4.05 7.71
CA GLU A 108 -17.81 -2.98 7.37
C GLU A 108 -17.98 -1.95 8.49
N SER A 109 -17.94 -2.38 9.76
CA SER A 109 -18.02 -1.46 10.90
C SER A 109 -16.87 -0.44 10.92
N VAL A 110 -15.67 -0.85 10.52
CA VAL A 110 -14.50 0.06 10.44
C VAL A 110 -14.71 1.11 9.33
N ALA A 111 -15.23 0.68 8.19
CA ALA A 111 -15.57 1.60 7.11
C ALA A 111 -16.70 2.56 7.52
N ALA A 112 -17.71 2.07 8.23
CA ALA A 112 -18.82 2.88 8.75
C ALA A 112 -18.35 3.93 9.79
N GLU A 113 -17.46 3.55 10.71
CA GLU A 113 -16.85 4.49 11.67
C GLU A 113 -16.09 5.65 10.97
N TYR A 114 -15.30 5.33 9.94
CA TYR A 114 -14.63 6.35 9.13
C TYR A 114 -15.64 7.21 8.36
N ALA A 115 -16.66 6.59 7.76
CA ALA A 115 -17.68 7.31 7.02
C ALA A 115 -18.45 8.29 7.91
N GLU A 116 -18.77 7.90 9.14
CA GLU A 116 -19.42 8.77 10.12
C GLU A 116 -18.49 9.90 10.56
N LYS A 117 -17.27 9.56 10.99
CA LYS A 117 -16.28 10.54 11.48
C LYS A 117 -15.95 11.64 10.48
N TYR A 118 -15.89 11.30 9.17
CA TYR A 118 -15.49 12.22 8.12
C TYR A 118 -16.64 12.69 7.22
N ASN A 119 -17.89 12.39 7.61
CA ASN A 119 -19.08 12.75 6.86
C ASN A 119 -19.07 12.23 5.41
N LEU A 120 -18.71 10.95 5.24
CA LEU A 120 -18.56 10.25 3.96
C LEU A 120 -19.49 9.03 3.86
N GLN A 121 -20.71 9.11 4.44
CA GLN A 121 -21.69 8.04 4.39
C GLN A 121 -21.99 7.64 2.95
N GLY A 122 -21.94 6.33 2.67
CA GLY A 122 -22.15 5.78 1.34
C GLY A 122 -21.01 6.01 0.33
N LYS A 123 -19.92 6.71 0.74
CA LYS A 123 -18.76 6.95 -0.11
C LYS A 123 -17.62 5.95 0.15
N ILE A 124 -17.54 5.37 1.34
CA ILE A 124 -16.56 4.33 1.68
C ILE A 124 -17.22 2.97 1.54
N LYS A 125 -16.70 2.14 0.65
CA LYS A 125 -17.20 0.80 0.36
C LYS A 125 -16.14 -0.26 0.64
N THR A 126 -16.54 -1.37 1.21
CA THR A 126 -15.70 -2.55 1.40
C THR A 126 -16.14 -3.65 0.45
N THR A 127 -15.20 -4.43 -0.07
CA THR A 127 -15.50 -5.59 -0.91
C THR A 127 -15.43 -6.91 -0.13
N GLY A 128 -14.84 -6.88 1.07
CA GLY A 128 -14.41 -8.10 1.75
C GLY A 128 -13.23 -8.76 1.06
N TYR A 129 -12.93 -9.99 1.48
CA TYR A 129 -11.89 -10.80 0.83
C TYR A 129 -12.34 -11.20 -0.57
N MET A 130 -11.45 -11.09 -1.52
CA MET A 130 -11.62 -11.58 -2.90
C MET A 130 -10.35 -12.25 -3.37
N ASN A 131 -10.42 -13.03 -4.44
CA ASN A 131 -9.23 -13.63 -5.03
C ASN A 131 -8.30 -12.56 -5.61
N HIS A 132 -7.04 -12.93 -5.82
CA HIS A 132 -6.00 -12.00 -6.23
C HIS A 132 -6.30 -11.33 -7.57
N ARG A 133 -6.73 -12.10 -8.56
CA ARG A 133 -7.06 -11.58 -9.90
C ARG A 133 -8.19 -10.56 -9.88
N ASP A 134 -9.24 -10.81 -9.09
CA ASP A 134 -10.35 -9.85 -8.94
C ASP A 134 -9.89 -8.58 -8.23
N SER A 135 -8.98 -8.72 -7.25
CA SER A 135 -8.35 -7.59 -6.58
C SER A 135 -7.56 -6.72 -7.57
N ILE A 136 -6.79 -7.33 -8.49
CA ILE A 136 -6.07 -6.61 -9.55
C ILE A 136 -7.04 -5.94 -10.53
N GLN A 137 -8.15 -6.59 -10.89
CA GLN A 137 -9.19 -5.97 -11.72
C GLN A 137 -9.75 -4.69 -11.06
N MET A 138 -9.87 -4.66 -9.71
CA MET A 138 -10.26 -3.44 -9.01
C MET A 138 -9.25 -2.30 -9.16
N LEU A 139 -7.95 -2.60 -9.26
CA LEU A 139 -6.92 -1.60 -9.54
C LEU A 139 -7.14 -0.95 -10.91
N TYR A 140 -7.39 -1.76 -11.94
CA TYR A 140 -7.71 -1.24 -13.29
C TYR A 140 -8.97 -0.39 -13.32
N ASN A 141 -9.94 -0.72 -12.47
CA ASN A 141 -11.22 -0.01 -12.35
C ASN A 141 -11.16 1.19 -11.39
N SER A 142 -9.98 1.74 -11.15
CA SER A 142 -9.75 2.87 -10.25
C SER A 142 -9.19 4.07 -11.02
N ASP A 143 -9.39 5.28 -10.48
CA ASP A 143 -8.75 6.49 -11.00
C ASP A 143 -7.43 6.73 -10.29
N ILE A 144 -7.36 6.40 -9.00
CA ILE A 144 -6.16 6.53 -8.18
C ILE A 144 -6.06 5.36 -7.20
N LEU A 145 -4.83 4.92 -6.94
CA LEU A 145 -4.54 3.85 -6.01
C LEU A 145 -3.95 4.45 -4.72
N LEU A 146 -4.49 4.05 -3.58
CA LEU A 146 -4.07 4.55 -2.28
C LEU A 146 -3.12 3.55 -1.61
N LEU A 147 -1.84 3.90 -1.55
CA LEU A 147 -0.82 3.14 -0.83
C LEU A 147 -0.64 3.71 0.58
N ILE A 148 -0.79 2.87 1.60
CA ILE A 148 -0.56 3.27 2.99
C ILE A 148 0.49 2.37 3.62
N ILE A 149 1.58 2.97 4.11
CA ILE A 149 2.57 2.32 4.96
C ILE A 149 2.51 3.02 6.32
N GLY A 150 2.10 2.29 7.35
CA GLY A 150 1.94 2.87 8.69
C GLY A 150 3.27 3.37 9.27
N LYS A 151 3.23 4.47 10.00
CA LYS A 151 4.39 5.07 10.69
C LYS A 151 4.77 4.24 11.92
N VAL A 152 5.52 3.17 11.70
CA VAL A 152 6.12 2.34 12.74
C VAL A 152 7.64 2.37 12.59
N LYS A 153 8.37 2.10 13.66
CA LYS A 153 9.84 2.05 13.63
C LYS A 153 10.30 1.03 12.58
N GLY A 154 11.15 1.45 11.66
CA GLY A 154 11.68 0.63 10.58
C GLY A 154 10.81 0.58 9.32
N ALA A 155 9.65 1.27 9.31
CA ALA A 155 8.77 1.32 8.13
C ALA A 155 9.45 2.00 6.93
N GLU A 156 10.41 2.86 7.17
CA GLU A 156 11.25 3.50 6.17
C GLU A 156 12.13 2.52 5.38
N ASN A 157 12.37 1.32 5.92
CA ASN A 157 13.31 0.36 5.35
C ASN A 157 12.71 -0.58 4.31
N PHE A 158 11.39 -0.64 4.21
CA PHE A 158 10.73 -1.60 3.32
C PHE A 158 9.57 -0.98 2.56
N TYR A 159 9.17 -1.66 1.50
CA TYR A 159 7.95 -1.39 0.77
C TYR A 159 7.09 -2.64 0.66
N SER A 160 5.78 -2.43 0.50
CA SER A 160 4.84 -3.52 0.27
C SER A 160 4.95 -4.03 -1.16
N GLY A 161 4.82 -5.34 -1.38
CA GLY A 161 4.73 -5.92 -2.72
C GLY A 161 3.64 -5.29 -3.60
N LYS A 162 2.59 -4.76 -3.01
CA LYS A 162 1.50 -4.04 -3.71
C LYS A 162 1.96 -2.85 -4.55
N ILE A 163 3.07 -2.19 -4.19
CA ILE A 163 3.55 -1.05 -4.96
C ILE A 163 3.85 -1.45 -6.40
N PHE A 164 4.38 -2.67 -6.61
CA PHE A 164 4.69 -3.20 -7.94
C PHE A 164 3.41 -3.51 -8.74
N GLU A 165 2.39 -4.06 -8.09
CA GLU A 165 1.07 -4.27 -8.70
C GLU A 165 0.42 -2.94 -9.07
N TYR A 166 0.54 -1.92 -8.20
CA TYR A 166 0.00 -0.58 -8.44
C TYR A 166 0.67 0.10 -9.63
N ILE A 167 2.00 0.02 -9.71
CA ILE A 167 2.78 0.53 -10.86
C ILE A 167 2.35 -0.19 -12.14
N ARG A 168 2.24 -1.54 -12.08
CA ARG A 168 1.83 -2.33 -13.25
C ARG A 168 0.40 -2.07 -13.69
N ALA A 169 -0.49 -1.72 -12.78
CA ALA A 169 -1.88 -1.35 -13.11
C ALA A 169 -1.98 -0.03 -13.88
N ASP A 170 -0.89 0.73 -13.99
CA ASP A 170 -0.79 1.99 -14.74
C ASP A 170 -1.84 3.01 -14.28
N ARG A 171 -1.95 3.19 -12.97
CA ARG A 171 -2.82 4.19 -12.34
C ARG A 171 -1.99 5.10 -11.44
N PRO A 172 -2.35 6.40 -11.33
CA PRO A 172 -1.72 7.28 -10.35
C PRO A 172 -1.77 6.67 -8.95
N VAL A 173 -0.68 6.80 -8.20
CA VAL A 173 -0.58 6.29 -6.83
C VAL A 173 -0.48 7.47 -5.86
N LEU A 174 -1.44 7.55 -4.95
CA LEU A 174 -1.35 8.43 -3.79
C LEU A 174 -0.72 7.62 -2.64
N ALA A 175 0.51 7.96 -2.28
CA ALA A 175 1.26 7.24 -1.26
C ALA A 175 1.30 8.01 0.07
N ILE A 176 0.85 7.38 1.14
CA ILE A 176 1.03 7.84 2.52
C ILE A 176 2.07 6.91 3.15
N VAL A 177 3.30 7.33 3.09
CA VAL A 177 4.48 6.52 3.42
C VAL A 177 5.48 7.35 4.22
N PRO A 178 6.44 6.74 4.93
CA PRO A 178 7.53 7.47 5.55
C PRO A 178 8.31 8.30 4.53
N GLU A 179 8.52 9.58 4.84
CA GLU A 179 9.33 10.47 4.00
C GLU A 179 10.77 9.97 3.91
N GLY A 180 11.35 9.98 2.71
CA GLY A 180 12.71 9.50 2.46
C GLY A 180 12.91 7.99 2.69
N GLY A 181 11.83 7.23 2.85
CA GLY A 181 11.89 5.77 2.97
C GLY A 181 11.84 5.04 1.63
N ALA A 182 12.10 3.74 1.66
CA ALA A 182 12.17 2.87 0.47
C ALA A 182 10.92 2.99 -0.44
N ALA A 183 9.75 3.13 0.15
CA ALA A 183 8.51 3.26 -0.63
C ALA A 183 8.30 4.65 -1.26
N ALA A 184 9.03 5.67 -0.81
CA ALA A 184 8.97 7.01 -1.38
C ALA A 184 9.94 7.18 -2.57
N GLU A 185 10.88 6.25 -2.73
CA GLU A 185 11.88 6.26 -3.82
C GLU A 185 11.44 5.46 -5.06
N VAL A 186 10.40 4.67 -4.95
CA VAL A 186 9.84 3.89 -6.06
C VAL A 186 8.87 4.72 -6.88
#